data_db93aa8b8e84e2759f792493cff0cc01
#
_entry.id   db93aa8b8e84e2759f792493cff0cc01
#
_cell.length_a   1.000
_cell.length_b   1.000
_cell.length_c   1.000
_cell.angle_alpha   90.00
_cell.angle_beta   90.00
_cell.angle_gamma   90.00
#
_symmetry.space_group_name_H-M   'P 1'
#
loop_
_entity.id
_entity.type
_entity.pdbx_description
1 polymer ?
#
loop_
_entity_poly.entity_id
_entity_poly.type
_entity_poly.pdbx_seq_one_letter_code
_entity_poly.pdbx_strand_id
1 'polypeptide(L)'
;TEPGKVIHAASGRSLDYGALAERAMSLPVPDPGSVQLRDPSQFRWIGKPVKRLDAYDKSTGKALYGIDLKVDGMLHAAVQHAPRLGMTVANLRNEDQVKAMKGVHSVHRLDGAVAVVAERWWHAKRAVEAVQVDWQEPTADSKVRPMPADFSSDAHFKRLAAEKGPARDDENEGDVVASLSNAKVRVDATYHNQYLNHGQLEPPSALARFNPDGSLEVWL
;
A
#
# COMPACT_ATOMS: atom_id res chain seq x y z
N THR A 1 22.62 -28.64 -5.81
CA THR A 1 21.29 -28.35 -5.25
C THR A 1 20.26 -28.28 -6.36
N GLU A 2 19.24 -29.12 -6.32
CA GLU A 2 18.11 -29.05 -7.25
C GLU A 2 17.13 -27.94 -6.77
N PRO A 3 16.60 -27.11 -7.68
CA PRO A 3 15.58 -26.12 -7.33
C PRO A 3 14.34 -26.80 -6.74
N GLY A 4 13.76 -26.20 -5.68
CA GLY A 4 12.52 -26.68 -5.07
C GLY A 4 12.67 -27.89 -4.13
N LYS A 5 13.89 -28.38 -3.90
CA LYS A 5 14.14 -29.56 -3.06
C LYS A 5 15.13 -29.30 -1.93
N VAL A 6 14.91 -29.97 -0.82
CA VAL A 6 15.88 -30.14 0.26
C VAL A 6 16.50 -31.53 0.13
N ILE A 7 17.83 -31.62 0.05
CA ILE A 7 18.57 -32.84 -0.14
C ILE A 7 19.45 -33.10 1.08
N HIS A 8 19.34 -34.29 1.68
CA HIS A 8 20.24 -34.76 2.73
C HIS A 8 21.39 -35.52 2.10
N ALA A 9 22.55 -34.88 1.96
CA ALA A 9 23.67 -35.41 1.21
C ALA A 9 24.16 -36.79 1.70
N ALA A 10 24.18 -37.01 3.02
CA ALA A 10 24.68 -38.26 3.60
C ALA A 10 23.81 -39.50 3.29
N SER A 11 22.49 -39.33 3.10
CA SER A 11 21.58 -40.46 2.83
C SER A 11 21.01 -40.45 1.41
N GLY A 12 21.29 -39.42 0.60
CA GLY A 12 20.71 -39.25 -0.74
C GLY A 12 19.21 -38.93 -0.76
N ARG A 13 18.55 -38.84 0.40
CA ARG A 13 17.10 -38.53 0.46
C ARG A 13 16.83 -37.07 0.08
N SER A 14 15.75 -36.86 -0.64
CA SER A 14 15.27 -35.52 -0.99
C SER A 14 13.77 -35.42 -0.78
N LEU A 15 13.32 -34.23 -0.44
CA LEU A 15 11.91 -33.84 -0.31
C LEU A 15 11.69 -32.49 -1.00
N ASP A 16 10.52 -32.31 -1.61
CA ASP A 16 10.12 -31.05 -2.19
C ASP A 16 9.79 -30.03 -1.09
N TYR A 17 9.98 -28.73 -1.35
CA TYR A 17 9.66 -27.67 -0.39
C TYR A 17 8.20 -27.73 0.07
N GLY A 18 7.26 -28.04 -0.84
CA GLY A 18 5.84 -28.17 -0.51
C GLY A 18 5.57 -29.28 0.53
N ALA A 19 6.25 -30.41 0.39
CA ALA A 19 6.12 -31.53 1.35
C ALA A 19 6.69 -31.21 2.75
N LEU A 20 7.55 -30.21 2.84
CA LEU A 20 8.17 -29.77 4.10
C LEU A 20 7.52 -28.54 4.72
N ALA A 21 6.65 -27.83 3.99
CA ALA A 21 6.16 -26.51 4.36
C ALA A 21 5.46 -26.51 5.74
N GLU A 22 4.51 -27.42 5.96
CA GLU A 22 3.78 -27.51 7.23
C GLU A 22 4.72 -27.79 8.41
N ARG A 23 5.66 -28.73 8.23
CA ARG A 23 6.63 -29.06 9.27
C ARG A 23 7.59 -27.90 9.53
N ALA A 24 8.03 -27.20 8.49
CA ALA A 24 8.93 -26.06 8.60
C ALA A 24 8.28 -24.91 9.36
N MET A 25 6.99 -24.65 9.16
CA MET A 25 6.25 -23.62 9.91
C MET A 25 6.15 -23.88 11.41
N SER A 26 6.28 -25.13 11.85
CA SER A 26 6.28 -25.51 13.27
C SER A 26 7.65 -25.39 13.95
N LEU A 27 8.72 -25.10 13.21
CA LEU A 27 10.07 -24.97 13.73
C LEU A 27 10.36 -23.51 14.14
N PRO A 28 11.21 -23.29 15.16
CA PRO A 28 11.65 -21.95 15.49
C PRO A 28 12.43 -21.34 14.32
N VAL A 29 12.23 -20.04 14.10
CA VAL A 29 13.01 -19.28 13.11
C VAL A 29 14.47 -19.25 13.56
N PRO A 30 15.43 -19.64 12.71
CA PRO A 30 16.84 -19.60 13.07
C PRO A 30 17.31 -18.15 13.30
N ASP A 31 18.26 -17.97 14.20
CA ASP A 31 18.92 -16.68 14.40
C ASP A 31 19.56 -16.24 13.07
N PRO A 32 19.23 -15.02 12.56
CA PRO A 32 19.85 -14.48 11.35
C PRO A 32 21.38 -14.55 11.33
N GLY A 33 22.02 -14.35 12.48
CA GLY A 33 23.48 -14.44 12.63
C GLY A 33 24.05 -15.85 12.46
N SER A 34 23.20 -16.90 12.59
CA SER A 34 23.61 -18.29 12.39
C SER A 34 23.48 -18.75 10.95
N VAL A 35 22.84 -17.95 10.08
CA VAL A 35 22.59 -18.32 8.68
C VAL A 35 23.75 -17.91 7.79
N GLN A 36 24.44 -18.87 7.22
CA GLN A 36 25.47 -18.59 6.22
C GLN A 36 24.84 -18.25 4.87
N LEU A 37 25.00 -17.03 4.45
CA LEU A 37 24.52 -16.57 3.15
C LEU A 37 25.38 -17.13 2.02
N ARG A 38 24.79 -17.24 0.84
CA ARG A 38 25.50 -17.65 -0.38
C ARG A 38 26.49 -16.58 -0.78
N ASP A 39 27.70 -16.97 -1.15
CA ASP A 39 28.69 -16.06 -1.72
C ASP A 39 28.16 -15.35 -2.98
N PRO A 40 28.37 -14.04 -3.14
CA PRO A 40 27.93 -13.28 -4.30
C PRO A 40 28.37 -13.86 -5.66
N SER A 41 29.55 -14.45 -5.72
CA SER A 41 30.05 -15.13 -6.94
C SER A 41 29.19 -16.32 -7.38
N GLN A 42 28.39 -16.87 -6.47
CA GLN A 42 27.48 -17.99 -6.71
C GLN A 42 26.04 -17.57 -6.96
N PHE A 43 25.76 -16.27 -7.05
CA PHE A 43 24.41 -15.78 -7.34
C PHE A 43 23.96 -16.17 -8.74
N ARG A 44 22.77 -16.76 -8.82
CA ARG A 44 22.18 -17.21 -10.10
C ARG A 44 21.24 -16.19 -10.71
N TRP A 45 20.56 -15.40 -9.85
CA TRP A 45 19.51 -14.46 -10.23
C TRP A 45 19.84 -13.02 -9.85
N ILE A 46 20.43 -12.83 -8.67
CA ILE A 46 20.82 -11.49 -8.20
C ILE A 46 21.89 -10.93 -9.12
N GLY A 47 21.71 -9.69 -9.55
CA GLY A 47 22.59 -9.02 -10.49
C GLY A 47 22.49 -9.49 -11.96
N LYS A 48 21.48 -10.30 -12.31
CA LYS A 48 21.20 -10.75 -13.67
C LYS A 48 19.94 -10.09 -14.23
N PRO A 49 19.89 -9.74 -15.51
CA PRO A 49 18.70 -9.21 -16.15
C PRO A 49 17.65 -10.32 -16.34
N VAL A 50 16.80 -10.50 -15.35
CA VAL A 50 15.71 -11.49 -15.38
C VAL A 50 14.40 -10.81 -15.74
N LYS A 51 13.72 -11.32 -16.77
CA LYS A 51 12.39 -10.81 -17.14
C LYS A 51 11.35 -11.22 -16.08
N ARG A 52 10.42 -10.32 -15.80
CA ARG A 52 9.27 -10.64 -14.97
C ARG A 52 8.37 -11.65 -15.67
N LEU A 53 7.78 -12.58 -14.91
CA LEU A 53 6.91 -13.63 -15.46
C LEU A 53 5.64 -13.05 -16.10
N ASP A 54 5.13 -11.96 -15.55
CA ASP A 54 3.91 -11.27 -15.96
C ASP A 54 4.12 -10.18 -17.02
N ALA A 55 5.38 -9.96 -17.45
CA ALA A 55 5.70 -8.87 -18.39
C ALA A 55 4.97 -9.01 -19.72
N TYR A 56 4.85 -10.22 -20.25
CA TYR A 56 4.18 -10.49 -21.52
C TYR A 56 2.69 -10.17 -21.42
N ASP A 57 2.01 -10.69 -20.41
CA ASP A 57 0.57 -10.50 -20.25
C ASP A 57 0.21 -9.03 -20.03
N LYS A 58 1.03 -8.32 -19.23
CA LYS A 58 0.86 -6.87 -19.00
C LYS A 58 1.12 -6.03 -20.24
N SER A 59 2.06 -6.42 -21.11
CA SER A 59 2.38 -5.67 -22.32
C SER A 59 1.46 -5.99 -23.51
N THR A 60 0.68 -7.07 -23.44
CA THR A 60 -0.22 -7.51 -24.52
C THR A 60 -1.71 -7.38 -24.19
N GLY A 61 -2.06 -6.79 -23.05
CA GLY A 61 -3.45 -6.61 -22.61
C GLY A 61 -4.14 -7.91 -22.15
N LYS A 62 -3.37 -8.95 -21.82
CA LYS A 62 -3.91 -10.22 -21.32
C LYS A 62 -4.01 -10.26 -19.78
N ALA A 63 -3.30 -9.38 -19.10
CA ALA A 63 -3.37 -9.29 -17.66
C ALA A 63 -4.76 -8.83 -17.23
N LEU A 64 -5.34 -9.53 -16.24
CA LEU A 64 -6.59 -9.13 -15.60
C LEU A 64 -6.28 -8.35 -14.33
N TYR A 65 -6.92 -7.21 -14.18
CA TYR A 65 -6.81 -6.35 -13.02
C TYR A 65 -8.12 -6.37 -12.22
N GLY A 66 -8.09 -5.91 -10.97
CA GLY A 66 -9.28 -5.85 -10.12
C GLY A 66 -10.46 -5.12 -10.76
N ILE A 67 -10.20 -4.05 -11.52
CA ILE A 67 -11.22 -3.27 -12.23
C ILE A 67 -11.88 -4.03 -13.40
N ASP A 68 -11.22 -5.07 -13.94
CA ASP A 68 -11.72 -5.87 -15.06
C ASP A 68 -12.66 -6.99 -14.60
N LEU A 69 -12.68 -7.29 -13.31
CA LEU A 69 -13.48 -8.36 -12.75
C LEU A 69 -14.98 -8.04 -12.84
N LYS A 70 -15.76 -9.03 -13.23
CA LYS A 70 -17.22 -8.94 -13.33
C LYS A 70 -17.87 -10.18 -12.73
N VAL A 71 -18.85 -9.95 -11.88
CA VAL A 71 -19.67 -10.99 -11.27
C VAL A 71 -21.13 -10.66 -11.54
N ASP A 72 -21.94 -11.68 -11.77
CA ASP A 72 -23.37 -11.50 -12.05
C ASP A 72 -24.06 -10.77 -10.88
N GLY A 73 -24.88 -9.78 -11.24
CA GLY A 73 -25.55 -8.94 -10.25
C GLY A 73 -24.66 -7.90 -9.54
N MET A 74 -23.42 -7.72 -9.99
CA MET A 74 -22.49 -6.74 -9.40
C MET A 74 -23.05 -5.32 -9.46
N LEU A 75 -22.97 -4.63 -8.33
CA LEU A 75 -23.17 -3.19 -8.22
C LEU A 75 -21.82 -2.48 -8.18
N HIS A 76 -21.84 -1.20 -8.50
CA HIS A 76 -20.65 -0.36 -8.50
C HIS A 76 -20.72 0.68 -7.38
N ALA A 77 -19.62 0.87 -6.68
CA ALA A 77 -19.50 1.89 -5.66
C ALA A 77 -18.47 2.95 -6.05
N ALA A 78 -18.75 4.20 -5.72
CA ALA A 78 -17.78 5.29 -5.73
C ALA A 78 -17.70 5.90 -4.33
N VAL A 79 -16.48 6.29 -3.95
CA VAL A 79 -16.19 6.77 -2.59
C VAL A 79 -15.67 8.20 -2.64
N GLN A 80 -16.19 9.05 -1.77
CA GLN A 80 -15.67 10.37 -1.48
C GLN A 80 -15.05 10.35 -0.08
N HIS A 81 -13.75 10.51 -0.02
CA HIS A 81 -13.02 10.61 1.23
C HIS A 81 -13.15 12.00 1.86
N ALA A 82 -13.00 12.05 3.17
CA ALA A 82 -12.86 13.30 3.89
C ALA A 82 -11.70 14.12 3.32
N PRO A 83 -11.82 15.45 3.28
CA PRO A 83 -10.79 16.34 2.73
C PRO A 83 -9.49 16.30 3.54
N ARG A 84 -9.54 15.81 4.76
CA ARG A 84 -8.39 15.71 5.66
C ARG A 84 -8.45 14.42 6.50
N LEU A 85 -7.31 13.76 6.66
CA LEU A 85 -7.20 12.53 7.43
C LEU A 85 -7.67 12.73 8.88
N GLY A 86 -8.48 11.81 9.37
CA GLY A 86 -9.04 11.83 10.72
C GLY A 86 -10.40 12.51 10.86
N MET A 87 -10.88 13.22 9.83
CA MET A 87 -12.26 13.75 9.83
C MET A 87 -13.27 12.61 9.63
N THR A 88 -14.47 12.77 10.18
CA THR A 88 -15.58 11.83 10.06
C THR A 88 -16.82 12.49 9.46
N VAL A 89 -17.80 11.71 9.04
CA VAL A 89 -19.06 12.19 8.50
C VAL A 89 -19.99 12.58 9.63
N ALA A 90 -20.26 13.87 9.81
CA ALA A 90 -21.26 14.34 10.77
C ALA A 90 -22.68 14.22 10.21
N ASN A 91 -22.91 14.69 8.98
CA ASN A 91 -24.24 14.67 8.35
C ASN A 91 -24.13 14.65 6.81
N LEU A 92 -25.18 14.16 6.16
CA LEU A 92 -25.40 14.28 4.72
C LEU A 92 -26.63 15.16 4.48
N ARG A 93 -26.40 16.38 3.96
CA ARG A 93 -27.46 17.40 3.85
C ARG A 93 -28.51 17.08 2.80
N ASN A 94 -28.16 16.28 1.79
CA ASN A 94 -29.01 15.98 0.64
C ASN A 94 -29.10 14.50 0.33
N GLU A 95 -29.03 13.63 1.32
CA GLU A 95 -29.00 12.17 1.18
C GLU A 95 -30.17 11.64 0.35
N ASP A 96 -31.41 12.11 0.61
CA ASP A 96 -32.60 11.66 -0.11
C ASP A 96 -32.59 12.08 -1.59
N GLN A 97 -32.05 13.27 -1.89
CA GLN A 97 -31.90 13.71 -3.28
C GLN A 97 -30.90 12.83 -4.03
N VAL A 98 -29.80 12.44 -3.37
CA VAL A 98 -28.79 11.55 -3.95
C VAL A 98 -29.35 10.14 -4.15
N LYS A 99 -30.11 9.62 -3.18
CA LYS A 99 -30.79 8.32 -3.32
C LYS A 99 -31.79 8.29 -4.47
N ALA A 100 -32.42 9.42 -4.78
CA ALA A 100 -33.38 9.53 -5.89
C ALA A 100 -32.70 9.68 -7.27
N MET A 101 -31.37 9.79 -7.34
CA MET A 101 -30.67 9.91 -8.62
C MET A 101 -30.75 8.60 -9.40
N LYS A 102 -30.76 8.73 -10.75
CA LYS A 102 -30.90 7.58 -11.67
C LYS A 102 -29.83 6.50 -11.40
N GLY A 103 -30.30 5.28 -11.17
CA GLY A 103 -29.45 4.09 -11.01
C GLY A 103 -28.75 4.01 -9.65
N VAL A 104 -29.00 4.92 -8.73
CA VAL A 104 -28.50 4.82 -7.34
C VAL A 104 -29.29 3.76 -6.61
N HIS A 105 -28.56 2.87 -5.93
CA HIS A 105 -29.10 1.82 -5.09
C HIS A 105 -29.10 2.22 -3.60
N SER A 106 -27.97 2.75 -3.10
CA SER A 106 -27.83 3.13 -1.70
C SER A 106 -26.70 4.13 -1.47
N VAL A 107 -26.78 4.82 -0.32
CA VAL A 107 -25.76 5.75 0.18
C VAL A 107 -25.29 5.25 1.55
N HIS A 108 -24.00 5.20 1.78
CA HIS A 108 -23.41 4.69 3.00
C HIS A 108 -22.43 5.69 3.61
N ARG A 109 -22.56 5.90 4.91
CA ARG A 109 -21.57 6.64 5.72
C ARG A 109 -20.51 5.65 6.17
N LEU A 110 -19.26 5.95 5.86
CA LEU A 110 -18.10 5.19 6.28
C LEU A 110 -17.27 6.02 7.27
N ASP A 111 -16.35 5.38 7.94
CA ASP A 111 -15.40 6.10 8.78
C ASP A 111 -14.44 6.93 7.90
N GLY A 112 -14.63 8.25 7.94
CA GLY A 112 -13.87 9.19 7.10
C GLY A 112 -14.22 9.22 5.61
N ALA A 113 -15.37 8.67 5.19
CA ALA A 113 -15.78 8.67 3.79
C ALA A 113 -17.30 8.52 3.61
N VAL A 114 -17.77 8.78 2.40
CA VAL A 114 -19.12 8.45 1.95
C VAL A 114 -19.02 7.59 0.69
N ALA A 115 -19.77 6.49 0.65
CA ALA A 115 -19.87 5.64 -0.53
C ALA A 115 -21.28 5.71 -1.12
N VAL A 116 -21.37 5.77 -2.43
CA VAL A 116 -22.62 5.62 -3.16
C VAL A 116 -22.55 4.38 -4.02
N VAL A 117 -23.54 3.50 -3.89
CA VAL A 117 -23.68 2.26 -4.66
C VAL A 117 -24.72 2.46 -5.74
N ALA A 118 -24.42 2.04 -6.96
CA ALA A 118 -25.30 2.19 -8.11
C ALA A 118 -25.17 1.04 -9.11
N GLU A 119 -26.12 0.92 -10.03
CA GLU A 119 -26.13 -0.10 -11.10
C GLU A 119 -24.92 -0.01 -12.02
N ARG A 120 -24.35 1.18 -12.20
CA ARG A 120 -23.19 1.45 -13.04
C ARG A 120 -22.23 2.39 -12.33
N TRP A 121 -20.93 2.18 -12.56
CA TRP A 121 -19.91 3.04 -11.96
C TRP A 121 -20.13 4.54 -12.21
N TRP A 122 -20.54 4.90 -13.43
CA TRP A 122 -20.79 6.31 -13.77
C TRP A 122 -21.95 6.93 -12.97
N HIS A 123 -23.00 6.14 -12.67
CA HIS A 123 -24.08 6.59 -11.79
C HIS A 123 -23.55 6.81 -10.35
N ALA A 124 -22.77 5.85 -9.82
CA ALA A 124 -22.16 5.98 -8.51
C ALA A 124 -21.24 7.20 -8.43
N LYS A 125 -20.38 7.41 -9.43
CA LYS A 125 -19.44 8.54 -9.52
C LYS A 125 -20.15 9.88 -9.50
N ARG A 126 -21.14 10.08 -10.36
CA ARG A 126 -21.90 11.33 -10.40
C ARG A 126 -22.71 11.57 -9.12
N ALA A 127 -23.24 10.51 -8.54
CA ALA A 127 -24.02 10.63 -7.33
C ALA A 127 -23.15 10.97 -6.12
N VAL A 128 -21.97 10.33 -5.97
CA VAL A 128 -21.07 10.64 -4.85
C VAL A 128 -20.51 12.07 -4.94
N GLU A 129 -20.27 12.59 -6.14
CA GLU A 129 -19.86 13.99 -6.35
C GLU A 129 -20.96 15.00 -6.01
N ALA A 130 -22.23 14.60 -6.08
CA ALA A 130 -23.35 15.43 -5.72
C ALA A 130 -23.65 15.42 -4.20
N VAL A 131 -23.04 14.50 -3.43
CA VAL A 131 -23.27 14.42 -1.97
C VAL A 131 -22.73 15.69 -1.29
N GLN A 132 -23.55 16.30 -0.46
CA GLN A 132 -23.15 17.41 0.40
C GLN A 132 -22.89 16.90 1.81
N VAL A 133 -21.63 16.82 2.19
CA VAL A 133 -21.19 16.26 3.46
C VAL A 133 -20.81 17.36 4.44
N ASP A 134 -21.37 17.30 5.64
CA ASP A 134 -20.85 18.03 6.78
C ASP A 134 -19.80 17.17 7.46
N TRP A 135 -18.54 17.58 7.36
CA TRP A 135 -17.43 16.88 7.95
C TRP A 135 -17.18 17.33 9.38
N GLN A 136 -16.96 16.40 10.28
CA GLN A 136 -16.58 16.64 11.67
C GLN A 136 -15.07 16.56 11.82
N GLU A 137 -14.51 17.54 12.52
CA GLU A 137 -13.10 17.54 12.90
C GLU A 137 -12.76 16.36 13.83
N PRO A 138 -11.54 15.81 13.73
CA PRO A 138 -11.13 14.74 14.60
C PRO A 138 -11.11 15.19 16.07
N THR A 139 -11.57 14.29 16.95
CA THR A 139 -11.52 14.50 18.40
C THR A 139 -10.20 14.00 18.99
N ALA A 140 -9.92 14.35 20.24
CA ALA A 140 -8.73 13.88 20.95
C ALA A 140 -8.66 12.34 21.05
N ASP A 141 -9.81 11.67 21.05
CA ASP A 141 -9.94 10.21 21.15
C ASP A 141 -9.92 9.51 19.77
N SER A 142 -9.64 10.25 18.70
CA SER A 142 -9.59 9.68 17.36
C SER A 142 -8.52 8.59 17.29
N LYS A 143 -8.90 7.40 16.80
CA LYS A 143 -7.98 6.27 16.58
C LYS A 143 -6.97 6.55 15.46
N VAL A 144 -7.29 7.49 14.59
CA VAL A 144 -6.43 7.90 13.49
C VAL A 144 -5.73 9.19 13.88
N ARG A 145 -4.41 9.23 13.76
CA ARG A 145 -3.64 10.46 13.99
C ARG A 145 -4.09 11.51 12.96
N PRO A 146 -4.71 12.61 13.39
CA PRO A 146 -5.25 13.59 12.45
C PRO A 146 -4.11 14.36 11.76
N MET A 147 -4.33 14.71 10.51
CA MET A 147 -3.48 15.68 9.84
C MET A 147 -3.78 17.08 10.42
N PRO A 148 -2.76 17.86 10.79
CA PRO A 148 -2.95 19.23 11.25
C PRO A 148 -3.72 20.07 10.22
N ALA A 149 -4.64 20.93 10.70
CA ALA A 149 -5.47 21.76 9.82
C ALA A 149 -4.65 22.78 9.01
N ASP A 150 -3.53 23.21 9.58
CA ASP A 150 -2.59 24.20 9.05
C ASP A 150 -1.35 23.59 8.43
N PHE A 151 -1.37 22.27 8.10
CA PHE A 151 -0.21 21.63 7.50
C PHE A 151 0.22 22.32 6.21
N SER A 152 1.50 22.69 6.17
CA SER A 152 2.15 23.26 5.00
C SER A 152 3.46 22.52 4.74
N SER A 153 3.66 22.06 3.51
CA SER A 153 4.91 21.39 3.09
C SER A 153 6.11 22.31 3.26
N ASP A 154 5.97 23.59 2.94
CA ASP A 154 7.06 24.57 3.08
C ASP A 154 7.44 24.80 4.53
N ALA A 155 6.45 24.95 5.43
CA ALA A 155 6.70 25.08 6.86
C ALA A 155 7.34 23.81 7.43
N HIS A 156 6.92 22.64 6.95
CA HIS A 156 7.49 21.37 7.35
C HIS A 156 8.95 21.22 6.90
N PHE A 157 9.29 21.58 5.67
CA PHE A 157 10.69 21.57 5.21
C PHE A 157 11.58 22.52 5.97
N LYS A 158 11.08 23.73 6.28
CA LYS A 158 11.81 24.67 7.12
C LYS A 158 12.07 24.11 8.52
N ARG A 159 11.08 23.44 9.11
CA ARG A 159 11.23 22.77 10.41
C ARG A 159 12.26 21.65 10.35
N LEU A 160 12.20 20.78 9.32
CA LEU A 160 13.19 19.71 9.14
C LEU A 160 14.63 20.25 8.98
N ALA A 161 14.79 21.32 8.21
CA ALA A 161 16.10 21.96 8.02
C ALA A 161 16.64 22.63 9.31
N ALA A 162 15.75 23.06 10.20
CA ALA A 162 16.10 23.67 11.47
C ALA A 162 16.30 22.66 12.60
N GLU A 163 15.92 21.38 12.41
CA GLU A 163 16.02 20.34 13.43
C GLU A 163 17.49 20.04 13.73
N LYS A 164 17.84 20.13 15.02
CA LYS A 164 19.20 19.88 15.55
C LYS A 164 19.20 18.87 16.70
N GLY A 165 18.12 18.13 16.84
CA GLY A 165 18.00 17.08 17.85
C GLY A 165 19.00 15.94 17.66
N PRO A 166 19.10 15.05 18.65
CA PRO A 166 19.98 13.89 18.56
C PRO A 166 19.57 13.02 17.37
N ALA A 167 20.53 12.72 16.49
CA ALA A 167 20.35 11.75 15.42
C ALA A 167 20.59 10.32 15.97
N ARG A 168 19.88 9.34 15.39
CA ARG A 168 20.22 7.93 15.59
C ARG A 168 21.24 7.54 14.53
N ASP A 169 22.38 7.01 14.98
CA ASP A 169 23.36 6.43 14.08
C ASP A 169 22.87 5.05 13.64
N ASP A 170 22.41 4.94 12.42
CA ASP A 170 22.02 3.66 11.83
C ASP A 170 23.21 2.91 11.24
N GLU A 171 24.19 3.65 10.71
CA GLU A 171 25.43 3.12 10.19
C GLU A 171 26.55 4.16 10.33
N ASN A 172 27.72 3.75 10.81
CA ASN A 172 28.88 4.61 11.00
C ASN A 172 30.15 3.90 10.51
N GLU A 173 30.66 4.31 9.35
CA GLU A 173 31.91 3.82 8.79
C GLU A 173 32.91 4.95 8.58
N GLY A 174 34.13 4.78 9.07
CA GLY A 174 35.20 5.73 8.93
C GLY A 174 35.08 6.95 9.83
N ASP A 175 35.78 8.02 9.49
CA ASP A 175 35.79 9.31 10.21
C ASP A 175 35.39 10.44 9.23
N VAL A 176 34.10 10.79 9.27
CA VAL A 176 33.51 11.84 8.41
C VAL A 176 34.08 13.20 8.74
N VAL A 177 34.33 13.51 10.02
CA VAL A 177 34.82 14.82 10.46
C VAL A 177 36.25 15.05 9.96
N ALA A 178 37.12 14.07 10.13
CA ALA A 178 38.49 14.12 9.64
C ALA A 178 38.52 14.19 8.10
N SER A 179 37.70 13.40 7.43
CA SER A 179 37.61 13.39 5.96
C SER A 179 37.18 14.75 5.39
N LEU A 180 36.16 15.38 5.97
CA LEU A 180 35.70 16.71 5.56
C LEU A 180 36.74 17.80 5.84
N SER A 181 37.44 17.70 6.97
CA SER A 181 38.49 18.68 7.33
C SER A 181 39.71 18.63 6.39
N ASN A 182 40.01 17.46 5.84
CA ASN A 182 41.13 17.22 4.93
C ASN A 182 40.76 17.28 3.46
N ALA A 183 39.46 17.50 3.13
CA ALA A 183 38.98 17.53 1.75
C ALA A 183 39.55 18.73 0.98
N LYS A 184 40.13 18.49 -0.20
CA LYS A 184 40.62 19.55 -1.10
C LYS A 184 39.49 20.38 -1.69
N VAL A 185 38.35 19.77 -1.91
CA VAL A 185 37.11 20.39 -2.42
C VAL A 185 35.96 19.95 -1.55
N ARG A 186 35.13 20.89 -1.14
CA ARG A 186 33.91 20.64 -0.41
C ARG A 186 32.74 21.20 -1.19
N VAL A 187 31.70 20.40 -1.34
CA VAL A 187 30.41 20.79 -1.93
C VAL A 187 29.32 20.59 -0.90
N ASP A 188 28.63 21.66 -0.58
CA ASP A 188 27.46 21.62 0.32
C ASP A 188 26.20 21.87 -0.52
N ALA A 189 25.24 20.94 -0.47
CA ALA A 189 23.98 21.05 -1.16
C ALA A 189 22.85 20.43 -0.35
N THR A 190 21.67 21.03 -0.40
CA THR A 190 20.46 20.51 0.21
C THR A 190 19.49 20.09 -0.87
N TYR A 191 19.04 18.86 -0.82
CA TYR A 191 18.03 18.30 -1.73
C TYR A 191 16.77 17.98 -0.95
N HIS A 192 15.62 18.27 -1.53
CA HIS A 192 14.33 17.87 -0.95
C HIS A 192 13.35 17.50 -2.05
N ASN A 193 12.49 16.54 -1.73
CA ASN A 193 11.39 16.11 -2.56
C ASN A 193 10.07 16.50 -1.92
N GLN A 194 9.09 16.85 -2.73
CA GLN A 194 7.74 17.10 -2.25
C GLN A 194 7.06 15.77 -1.87
N TYR A 195 6.04 15.87 -1.02
CA TYR A 195 5.13 14.77 -0.78
C TYR A 195 4.28 14.53 -2.03
N LEU A 196 4.44 13.37 -2.62
CA LEU A 196 3.73 12.97 -3.84
C LEU A 196 2.91 11.70 -3.56
N ASN A 197 1.76 11.60 -4.18
CA ASN A 197 1.06 10.32 -4.27
C ASN A 197 1.86 9.39 -5.19
N HIS A 198 1.87 8.10 -4.87
CA HIS A 198 2.63 7.09 -5.63
C HIS A 198 2.22 6.99 -7.10
N GLY A 199 1.00 7.43 -7.46
CA GLY A 199 0.52 7.43 -8.85
C GLY A 199 0.47 6.02 -9.44
N GLN A 200 -0.17 5.10 -8.72
CA GLN A 200 -0.35 3.72 -9.19
C GLN A 200 -1.01 3.71 -10.57
N LEU A 201 -0.47 2.90 -11.49
CA LEU A 201 -1.05 2.71 -12.83
C LEU A 201 -2.39 1.98 -12.76
N GLU A 202 -2.53 1.02 -11.85
CA GLU A 202 -3.79 0.39 -11.53
C GLU A 202 -4.53 1.21 -10.46
N PRO A 203 -5.69 1.81 -10.76
CA PRO A 203 -6.50 2.49 -9.76
C PRO A 203 -6.90 1.51 -8.65
N PRO A 204 -6.75 1.87 -7.36
CA PRO A 204 -7.20 1.01 -6.28
C PRO A 204 -8.68 0.68 -6.43
N SER A 205 -9.00 -0.59 -6.53
CA SER A 205 -10.35 -1.12 -6.65
C SER A 205 -10.46 -2.41 -5.85
N ALA A 206 -11.65 -2.74 -5.40
CA ALA A 206 -11.95 -4.01 -4.74
C ALA A 206 -13.32 -4.48 -5.15
N LEU A 207 -13.46 -5.78 -5.37
CA LEU A 207 -14.74 -6.47 -5.52
C LEU A 207 -14.95 -7.35 -4.29
N ALA A 208 -16.14 -7.33 -3.72
CA ALA A 208 -16.50 -8.18 -2.59
C ALA A 208 -17.87 -8.83 -2.81
N ARG A 209 -18.00 -10.07 -2.37
CA ARG A 209 -19.25 -10.83 -2.42
C ARG A 209 -19.48 -11.56 -1.11
N PHE A 210 -20.68 -11.40 -0.55
CA PHE A 210 -21.15 -12.28 0.51
C PHE A 210 -21.74 -13.55 -0.10
N ASN A 211 -21.28 -14.69 0.37
CA ASN A 211 -21.80 -15.99 -0.01
C ASN A 211 -22.99 -16.40 0.87
N PRO A 212 -23.86 -17.34 0.42
CA PRO A 212 -25.00 -17.81 1.20
C PRO A 212 -24.65 -18.42 2.56
N ASP A 213 -23.43 -18.93 2.73
CA ASP A 213 -22.90 -19.48 3.97
C ASP A 213 -22.41 -18.42 4.97
N GLY A 214 -22.50 -17.13 4.61
CA GLY A 214 -22.03 -15.98 5.40
C GLY A 214 -20.54 -15.67 5.25
N SER A 215 -19.82 -16.41 4.41
CA SER A 215 -18.43 -16.06 4.09
C SER A 215 -18.35 -14.86 3.17
N LEU A 216 -17.26 -14.09 3.27
CA LEU A 216 -16.94 -12.95 2.41
C LEU A 216 -15.78 -13.34 1.47
N GLU A 217 -16.02 -13.21 0.20
CA GLU A 217 -15.01 -13.36 -0.84
C GLU A 217 -14.61 -11.98 -1.35
N VAL A 218 -13.30 -11.70 -1.43
CA VAL A 218 -12.77 -10.38 -1.83
C VAL A 218 -11.70 -10.57 -2.89
N TRP A 219 -11.79 -9.77 -3.94
CA TRP A 219 -10.77 -9.62 -4.98
C TRP A 219 -10.18 -8.21 -4.91
N LEU A 220 -8.83 -8.13 -4.86
CA LEU A 220 -8.04 -6.89 -4.73
C LEU A 220 -7.04 -6.78 -5.87
#